data_ea37516dac4d5c1d4c0739ae30ccd5a9
#
_entry.id   ea37516dac4d5c1d4c0739ae30ccd5a9
#
_cell.length_a   1.000
_cell.length_b   1.000
_cell.length_c   1.000
_cell.angle_alpha   90.00
_cell.angle_beta   90.00
_cell.angle_gamma   90.00
#
_symmetry.space_group_name_H-M   'P 1'
#
loop_
_entity.id
_entity.type
_entity.pdbx_description
1 polymer ?
#
loop_
_entity_poly.entity_id
_entity_poly.type
_entity_poly.pdbx_seq_one_letter_code
_entity_poly.pdbx_strand_id
1 'polypeptide(L)'
;MRKLWAWFLALAVLAAGCAALASSEFDFSTLSISELYEVRAQLDEIIAAKEAEESVGFYEDGTYLVGSDLPVGDYAVQEKENAMFASVVVRAGNGADDALIQHKLVSGQVDIHLVRNTWVTFSEVRVWPLGAEPSLMDEDGAVGEGAYLVGRQLPAGEYLVSATDKAPLSSYSVYSGIVGSGKEELIKFELLHGEAELALAAGDYVELSGATMKYMQ
;
A
#
# COMPACT_ATOMS: atom_id res chain seq x y z
N MET A 1 40.04 1.34 -6.37
CA MET A 1 39.63 2.03 -7.61
C MET A 1 38.38 1.40 -8.30
N ARG A 2 38.00 0.13 -8.02
CA ARG A 2 36.85 -0.52 -8.65
C ARG A 2 35.45 -0.07 -8.14
N LYS A 3 35.37 0.45 -6.92
CA LYS A 3 34.10 0.89 -6.30
C LYS A 3 33.59 2.26 -6.78
N LEU A 4 34.42 3.09 -7.37
CA LEU A 4 34.04 4.40 -7.91
C LEU A 4 33.30 4.31 -9.27
N TRP A 5 33.48 3.24 -10.02
CA TRP A 5 32.86 3.04 -11.33
C TRP A 5 31.38 2.65 -11.23
N ALA A 6 30.99 1.98 -10.17
CA ALA A 6 29.58 1.59 -9.96
C ALA A 6 28.67 2.83 -9.74
N TRP A 7 29.21 3.87 -9.07
CA TRP A 7 28.48 5.13 -8.86
C TRP A 7 28.34 6.00 -10.13
N PHE A 8 29.31 5.90 -11.05
CA PHE A 8 29.24 6.62 -12.33
C PHE A 8 28.23 5.99 -13.30
N LEU A 9 27.98 4.70 -13.25
CA LEU A 9 26.99 4.03 -14.07
C LEU A 9 25.55 4.35 -13.62
N ALA A 10 25.30 4.44 -12.32
CA ALA A 10 23.99 4.85 -11.79
C ALA A 10 23.63 6.30 -12.14
N LEU A 11 24.63 7.20 -12.19
CA LEU A 11 24.42 8.61 -12.56
C LEU A 11 24.22 8.84 -14.07
N ALA A 12 24.80 7.98 -14.92
CA ALA A 12 24.67 8.10 -16.39
C ALA A 12 23.29 7.70 -16.90
N VAL A 13 22.59 6.82 -16.19
CA VAL A 13 21.20 6.42 -16.55
C VAL A 13 20.19 7.50 -16.14
N LEU A 14 20.44 8.27 -15.09
CA LEU A 14 19.59 9.36 -14.61
C LEU A 14 19.70 10.66 -15.43
N ALA A 15 20.79 10.86 -16.19
CA ALA A 15 21.01 12.10 -16.96
C ALA A 15 20.60 12.04 -18.43
N ALA A 16 20.15 10.90 -18.96
CA ALA A 16 19.77 10.71 -20.36
C ALA A 16 18.25 10.78 -20.58
N GLY A 17 17.61 11.73 -19.96
CA GLY A 17 16.28 12.16 -20.37
C GLY A 17 16.36 12.88 -21.74
N CYS A 18 15.85 12.22 -22.79
CA CYS A 18 15.61 12.80 -24.12
C CYS A 18 16.82 13.29 -24.91
N ALA A 19 17.61 12.38 -25.50
CA ALA A 19 18.12 12.53 -26.88
C ALA A 19 18.93 11.29 -27.29
N ALA A 20 18.53 10.69 -28.41
CA ALA A 20 19.25 9.66 -29.17
C ALA A 20 19.64 8.38 -28.40
N LEU A 21 18.77 7.39 -28.48
CA LEU A 21 19.10 5.97 -28.30
C LEU A 21 20.14 5.53 -29.35
N ALA A 22 21.39 5.86 -29.13
CA ALA A 22 22.47 5.07 -29.67
C ALA A 22 22.51 3.81 -28.78
N SER A 23 22.16 2.67 -29.33
CA SER A 23 22.16 1.37 -28.70
C SER A 23 23.60 1.00 -28.27
N SER A 24 23.99 1.38 -27.05
CA SER A 24 25.03 0.67 -26.35
C SER A 24 24.38 -0.55 -25.76
N GLU A 25 24.49 -1.71 -26.42
CA GLU A 25 24.14 -2.98 -25.84
C GLU A 25 24.94 -3.14 -24.56
N PHE A 26 24.28 -2.99 -23.41
CA PHE A 26 24.92 -3.26 -22.13
C PHE A 26 25.02 -4.79 -21.98
N ASP A 27 26.26 -5.29 -21.97
CA ASP A 27 26.51 -6.72 -21.87
C ASP A 27 26.42 -7.21 -20.40
N PHE A 28 25.24 -7.65 -20.01
CA PHE A 28 24.99 -8.24 -18.70
C PHE A 28 25.77 -9.53 -18.42
N SER A 29 26.33 -10.18 -19.47
CA SER A 29 27.09 -11.43 -19.31
C SER A 29 28.41 -11.26 -18.58
N THR A 30 28.90 -10.02 -18.49
CA THR A 30 30.14 -9.68 -17.76
C THR A 30 29.97 -9.51 -16.26
N LEU A 31 28.69 -9.46 -15.77
CA LEU A 31 28.38 -9.30 -14.37
C LEU A 31 28.36 -10.62 -13.61
N SER A 32 28.80 -10.59 -12.36
CA SER A 32 28.61 -11.71 -11.43
C SER A 32 27.12 -11.86 -11.07
N ILE A 33 26.74 -13.03 -10.56
CA ILE A 33 25.37 -13.29 -10.11
C ILE A 33 24.93 -12.28 -9.04
N SER A 34 25.82 -11.89 -8.14
CA SER A 34 25.52 -10.90 -7.10
C SER A 34 25.20 -9.52 -7.68
N GLU A 35 26.00 -9.08 -8.67
CA GLU A 35 25.79 -7.82 -9.39
C GLU A 35 24.50 -7.84 -10.21
N LEU A 36 24.13 -8.99 -10.79
CA LEU A 36 22.87 -9.15 -11.50
C LEU A 36 21.65 -9.02 -10.57
N TYR A 37 21.73 -9.54 -9.33
CA TYR A 37 20.68 -9.35 -8.33
C TYR A 37 20.56 -7.89 -7.88
N GLU A 38 21.67 -7.17 -7.76
CA GLU A 38 21.64 -5.73 -7.43
C GLU A 38 21.01 -4.91 -8.57
N VAL A 39 21.38 -5.20 -9.83
CA VAL A 39 20.77 -4.54 -11.01
C VAL A 39 19.27 -4.84 -11.10
N ARG A 40 18.87 -6.08 -10.85
CA ARG A 40 17.46 -6.45 -10.84
C ARG A 40 16.68 -5.68 -9.77
N ALA A 41 17.20 -5.60 -8.56
CA ALA A 41 16.55 -4.86 -7.48
C ALA A 41 16.36 -3.37 -7.83
N GLN A 42 17.37 -2.74 -8.45
CA GLN A 42 17.27 -1.35 -8.91
C GLN A 42 16.26 -1.18 -10.06
N LEU A 43 16.20 -2.13 -10.99
CA LEU A 43 15.21 -2.13 -12.07
C LEU A 43 13.79 -2.30 -11.53
N ASP A 44 13.58 -3.21 -10.60
CA ASP A 44 12.29 -3.43 -9.96
C ASP A 44 11.82 -2.15 -9.22
N GLU A 45 12.73 -1.41 -8.57
CA GLU A 45 12.43 -0.13 -7.92
C GLU A 45 12.07 0.98 -8.95
N ILE A 46 12.82 1.09 -10.05
CA ILE A 46 12.54 2.05 -11.13
C ILE A 46 11.22 1.73 -11.83
N ILE A 47 10.94 0.46 -12.08
CA ILE A 47 9.68 0.01 -12.68
C ILE A 47 8.52 0.38 -11.77
N ALA A 48 8.60 0.07 -10.47
CA ALA A 48 7.56 0.42 -9.52
C ALA A 48 7.31 1.93 -9.44
N ALA A 49 8.37 2.75 -9.48
CA ALA A 49 8.24 4.21 -9.50
C ALA A 49 7.56 4.71 -10.79
N LYS A 50 7.90 4.15 -11.96
CA LYS A 50 7.26 4.51 -13.23
C LYS A 50 5.82 4.03 -13.34
N GLU A 51 5.54 2.82 -12.88
CA GLU A 51 4.18 2.28 -12.80
C GLU A 51 3.30 3.14 -11.86
N ALA A 52 3.85 3.68 -10.77
CA ALA A 52 3.16 4.62 -9.90
C ALA A 52 2.92 6.00 -10.57
N GLU A 53 3.86 6.50 -11.40
CA GLU A 53 3.68 7.74 -12.17
C GLU A 53 2.64 7.58 -13.30
N GLU A 54 2.57 6.41 -13.94
CA GLU A 54 1.61 6.13 -15.02
C GLU A 54 0.19 5.84 -14.50
N SER A 55 0.06 5.40 -13.25
CA SER A 55 -1.22 5.10 -12.60
C SER A 55 -1.93 6.36 -12.06
N VAL A 56 -2.04 7.42 -12.87
CA VAL A 56 -2.87 8.59 -12.55
C VAL A 56 -4.35 8.22 -12.72
N GLY A 57 -4.87 7.43 -11.78
CA GLY A 57 -6.26 6.99 -11.78
C GLY A 57 -6.52 6.00 -10.66
N PHE A 58 -7.78 5.77 -10.37
CA PHE A 58 -8.21 4.70 -9.49
C PHE A 58 -8.69 3.51 -10.32
N TYR A 59 -8.58 2.32 -9.75
CA TYR A 59 -9.17 1.11 -10.32
C TYR A 59 -10.56 0.92 -9.72
N GLU A 60 -11.47 0.46 -10.55
CA GLU A 60 -12.85 0.17 -10.14
C GLU A 60 -13.08 -1.33 -9.90
N ASP A 61 -14.34 -1.68 -9.67
CA ASP A 61 -14.76 -3.08 -9.56
C ASP A 61 -14.32 -3.89 -10.77
N GLY A 62 -13.78 -5.05 -10.52
CA GLY A 62 -13.26 -5.93 -11.56
C GLY A 62 -12.29 -6.97 -11.01
N THR A 63 -11.83 -7.83 -11.91
CA THR A 63 -10.81 -8.83 -11.61
C THR A 63 -9.57 -8.55 -12.45
N TYR A 64 -8.43 -8.45 -11.80
CA TYR A 64 -7.16 -8.00 -12.38
C TYR A 64 -6.05 -9.02 -12.12
N LEU A 65 -5.17 -9.23 -13.11
CA LEU A 65 -3.93 -9.96 -12.95
C LEU A 65 -2.83 -9.01 -12.51
N VAL A 66 -2.30 -9.22 -11.31
CA VAL A 66 -1.23 -8.39 -10.76
C VAL A 66 0.08 -8.61 -11.51
N GLY A 67 0.68 -7.53 -11.98
CA GLY A 67 1.86 -7.52 -12.83
C GLY A 67 1.57 -7.49 -14.33
N SER A 68 0.27 -7.46 -14.72
CA SER A 68 -0.19 -7.28 -16.11
C SER A 68 -1.21 -6.15 -16.19
N ASP A 69 -2.34 -6.32 -15.50
CA ASP A 69 -3.47 -5.38 -15.54
C ASP A 69 -3.38 -4.35 -14.42
N LEU A 70 -2.69 -4.71 -13.35
CA LEU A 70 -2.47 -3.92 -12.15
C LEU A 70 -1.01 -4.06 -11.72
N PRO A 71 -0.25 -2.97 -11.51
CA PRO A 71 1.11 -3.03 -11.00
C PRO A 71 1.23 -3.78 -9.67
N VAL A 72 2.43 -4.34 -9.42
CA VAL A 72 2.78 -4.88 -8.10
C VAL A 72 2.99 -3.73 -7.13
N GLY A 73 2.46 -3.83 -5.89
CA GLY A 73 2.68 -2.78 -4.90
C GLY A 73 1.60 -2.70 -3.83
N ASP A 74 1.64 -1.59 -3.12
CA ASP A 74 0.70 -1.28 -2.05
C ASP A 74 -0.43 -0.39 -2.59
N TYR A 75 -1.66 -0.69 -2.20
CA TYR A 75 -2.85 0.00 -2.65
C TYR A 75 -3.74 0.37 -1.47
N ALA A 76 -4.28 1.58 -1.51
CA ALA A 76 -5.38 2.01 -0.67
C ALA A 76 -6.70 1.65 -1.35
N VAL A 77 -7.57 0.98 -0.62
CA VAL A 77 -8.89 0.53 -1.08
C VAL A 77 -9.95 1.18 -0.21
N GLN A 78 -10.78 2.02 -0.82
CA GLN A 78 -11.88 2.71 -0.15
C GLN A 78 -13.22 2.16 -0.62
N GLU A 79 -14.15 1.97 0.31
CA GLU A 79 -15.51 1.59 -0.05
C GLU A 79 -16.20 2.68 -0.87
N LYS A 80 -17.06 2.29 -1.81
CA LYS A 80 -17.92 3.23 -2.54
C LYS A 80 -19.04 3.70 -1.62
N GLU A 81 -19.51 4.92 -1.88
CA GLU A 81 -20.68 5.46 -1.19
C GLU A 81 -21.90 4.52 -1.38
N ASN A 82 -22.54 4.17 -0.28
CA ASN A 82 -23.67 3.22 -0.22
C ASN A 82 -23.30 1.77 -0.58
N ALA A 83 -22.04 1.37 -0.50
CA ALA A 83 -21.64 -0.02 -0.63
C ALA A 83 -22.33 -0.89 0.44
N MET A 84 -22.77 -2.08 0.07
CA MET A 84 -23.33 -3.04 1.02
C MET A 84 -22.32 -4.09 1.47
N PHE A 85 -21.41 -4.49 0.55
CA PHE A 85 -20.43 -5.55 0.77
C PHE A 85 -19.11 -5.23 0.05
N ALA A 86 -18.54 -4.09 0.36
CA ALA A 86 -17.24 -3.72 -0.17
C ALA A 86 -16.18 -4.75 0.23
N SER A 87 -15.44 -5.28 -0.74
CA SER A 87 -14.48 -6.35 -0.48
C SER A 87 -13.34 -6.41 -1.48
N VAL A 88 -12.24 -7.01 -1.03
CA VAL A 88 -11.09 -7.40 -1.85
C VAL A 88 -10.82 -8.89 -1.66
N VAL A 89 -10.69 -9.61 -2.77
CA VAL A 89 -10.35 -11.03 -2.77
C VAL A 89 -9.09 -11.24 -3.60
N VAL A 90 -8.05 -11.82 -3.03
CA VAL A 90 -6.81 -12.18 -3.72
C VAL A 90 -6.68 -13.69 -3.80
N ARG A 91 -6.42 -14.22 -4.99
CA ARG A 91 -6.28 -15.65 -5.29
C ARG A 91 -5.02 -15.96 -6.07
N ALA A 92 -4.59 -17.21 -6.01
CA ALA A 92 -3.46 -17.71 -6.79
C ALA A 92 -3.78 -17.85 -8.30
N GLY A 93 -5.05 -17.89 -8.69
CA GLY A 93 -5.53 -18.00 -10.07
C GLY A 93 -6.89 -17.33 -10.26
N ASN A 94 -7.41 -17.32 -11.50
CA ASN A 94 -8.64 -16.61 -11.87
C ASN A 94 -9.93 -17.40 -11.56
N GLY A 95 -9.81 -18.66 -11.18
CA GLY A 95 -10.95 -19.50 -10.86
C GLY A 95 -11.48 -19.31 -9.45
N ALA A 96 -12.79 -19.50 -9.25
CA ALA A 96 -13.39 -19.46 -7.91
C ALA A 96 -12.83 -20.54 -6.97
N ASP A 97 -12.37 -21.65 -7.52
CA ASP A 97 -11.78 -22.79 -6.80
C ASP A 97 -10.28 -22.64 -6.57
N ASP A 98 -9.63 -21.60 -7.15
CA ASP A 98 -8.23 -21.35 -6.92
C ASP A 98 -7.96 -20.91 -5.48
N ALA A 99 -6.75 -21.23 -5.00
CA ALA A 99 -6.37 -20.99 -3.61
C ALA A 99 -6.58 -19.52 -3.22
N LEU A 100 -7.38 -19.30 -2.19
CA LEU A 100 -7.59 -18.01 -1.56
C LEU A 100 -6.33 -17.61 -0.80
N ILE A 101 -5.78 -16.46 -1.15
CA ILE A 101 -4.60 -15.88 -0.48
C ILE A 101 -5.06 -14.89 0.58
N GLN A 102 -5.99 -13.99 0.21
CA GLN A 102 -6.48 -12.95 1.12
C GLN A 102 -7.95 -12.63 0.80
N HIS A 103 -8.73 -12.34 1.83
CA HIS A 103 -10.06 -11.77 1.70
C HIS A 103 -10.23 -10.71 2.78
N LYS A 104 -10.49 -9.47 2.36
CA LYS A 104 -10.81 -8.35 3.27
C LYS A 104 -12.18 -7.79 2.94
N LEU A 105 -13.00 -7.60 3.96
CA LEU A 105 -14.13 -6.70 3.90
C LEU A 105 -13.60 -5.28 4.12
N VAL A 106 -14.12 -4.33 3.35
CA VAL A 106 -13.71 -2.93 3.39
C VAL A 106 -14.79 -2.14 4.11
N SER A 107 -14.42 -1.51 5.21
CA SER A 107 -15.23 -0.52 5.92
C SER A 107 -14.38 0.74 6.01
N GLY A 108 -14.84 1.83 5.38
CA GLY A 108 -14.04 3.02 5.17
C GLY A 108 -12.88 2.78 4.21
N GLN A 109 -11.71 2.46 4.74
CA GLN A 109 -10.49 2.21 3.97
C GLN A 109 -9.71 1.02 4.53
N VAL A 110 -9.07 0.27 3.63
CA VAL A 110 -8.04 -0.71 3.97
C VAL A 110 -6.88 -0.60 2.99
N ASP A 111 -5.68 -0.96 3.44
CA ASP A 111 -4.54 -1.09 2.54
C ASP A 111 -4.24 -2.56 2.26
N ILE A 112 -3.77 -2.84 1.07
CA ILE A 112 -3.40 -4.18 0.61
C ILE A 112 -2.05 -4.17 -0.08
N HIS A 113 -1.30 -5.25 0.13
CA HIS A 113 -0.07 -5.53 -0.62
C HIS A 113 -0.36 -6.56 -1.70
N LEU A 114 -0.13 -6.22 -2.97
CA LEU A 114 -0.37 -7.07 -4.12
C LEU A 114 0.95 -7.58 -4.71
N VAL A 115 1.05 -8.90 -4.90
CA VAL A 115 2.23 -9.56 -5.44
C VAL A 115 1.99 -10.07 -6.86
N ARG A 116 3.04 -10.14 -7.67
CA ARG A 116 2.99 -10.59 -9.06
C ARG A 116 2.38 -11.99 -9.20
N ASN A 117 1.63 -12.18 -10.29
CA ASN A 117 0.97 -13.43 -10.66
C ASN A 117 -0.14 -13.87 -9.71
N THR A 118 -0.68 -12.95 -8.92
CA THR A 118 -1.95 -13.17 -8.20
C THR A 118 -3.10 -12.50 -8.94
N TRP A 119 -4.31 -12.99 -8.71
CA TRP A 119 -5.54 -12.38 -9.19
C TRP A 119 -6.23 -11.67 -8.05
N VAL A 120 -6.60 -10.42 -8.27
CA VAL A 120 -7.35 -9.63 -7.30
C VAL A 120 -8.70 -9.27 -7.87
N THR A 121 -9.77 -9.47 -7.06
CA THR A 121 -11.12 -9.04 -7.39
C THR A 121 -11.53 -7.94 -6.43
N PHE A 122 -11.94 -6.80 -6.98
CA PHE A 122 -12.49 -5.65 -6.27
C PHE A 122 -14.00 -5.61 -6.44
N SER A 123 -14.73 -5.39 -5.36
CA SER A 123 -16.19 -5.30 -5.35
C SER A 123 -16.66 -4.15 -4.47
N GLU A 124 -17.45 -3.24 -5.04
CA GLU A 124 -17.99 -2.03 -4.38
C GLU A 124 -16.91 -1.11 -3.77
N VAL A 125 -15.74 -1.04 -4.42
CA VAL A 125 -14.60 -0.25 -3.96
C VAL A 125 -14.03 0.64 -5.06
N ARG A 126 -13.21 1.61 -4.65
CA ARG A 126 -12.25 2.34 -5.47
C ARG A 126 -10.86 2.07 -4.94
N VAL A 127 -9.90 1.93 -5.82
CA VAL A 127 -8.55 1.49 -5.48
C VAL A 127 -7.53 2.43 -6.09
N TRP A 128 -6.60 2.92 -5.29
CA TRP A 128 -5.50 3.78 -5.70
C TRP A 128 -4.16 3.17 -5.32
N PRO A 129 -3.10 3.43 -6.06
CA PRO A 129 -1.76 3.25 -5.53
C PRO A 129 -1.64 4.00 -4.20
N LEU A 130 -1.03 3.36 -3.21
CA LEU A 130 -0.93 3.91 -1.85
C LEU A 130 -0.23 5.28 -1.85
N GLY A 131 -0.89 6.30 -1.32
CA GLY A 131 -0.45 7.69 -1.32
C GLY A 131 -1.01 8.54 -2.46
N ALA A 132 -1.77 7.94 -3.40
CA ALA A 132 -2.50 8.66 -4.46
C ALA A 132 -4.00 8.79 -4.16
N GLU A 133 -4.48 8.11 -3.12
CA GLU A 133 -5.89 8.15 -2.69
C GLU A 133 -6.28 9.51 -2.13
N PRO A 134 -7.57 9.91 -2.25
CA PRO A 134 -8.09 11.05 -1.55
C PRO A 134 -7.97 10.89 -0.03
N SER A 135 -7.56 11.95 0.66
CA SER A 135 -7.51 11.92 2.12
C SER A 135 -8.91 11.70 2.69
N LEU A 136 -9.01 10.80 3.65
CA LEU A 136 -10.22 10.62 4.47
C LEU A 136 -10.17 11.43 5.78
N MET A 137 -9.09 12.18 6.01
CA MET A 137 -8.98 13.10 7.14
C MET A 137 -9.88 14.30 6.89
N ASP A 138 -10.78 14.59 7.82
CA ASP A 138 -11.64 15.74 7.77
C ASP A 138 -10.89 17.05 8.11
N GLU A 139 -11.62 18.19 8.03
CA GLU A 139 -11.06 19.51 8.31
C GLU A 139 -10.59 19.66 9.77
N ASP A 140 -11.12 18.87 10.68
CA ASP A 140 -10.74 18.84 12.09
C ASP A 140 -9.56 17.90 12.40
N GLY A 141 -9.02 17.26 11.39
CA GLY A 141 -7.92 16.28 11.51
C GLY A 141 -8.36 14.92 12.04
N ALA A 142 -9.62 14.56 11.87
CA ALA A 142 -10.15 13.26 12.27
C ALA A 142 -10.31 12.30 11.09
N VAL A 143 -10.18 11.02 11.37
CA VAL A 143 -10.47 9.91 10.44
C VAL A 143 -11.46 8.95 11.08
N GLY A 144 -12.27 8.30 10.25
CA GLY A 144 -13.24 7.30 10.67
C GLY A 144 -12.68 5.88 10.71
N GLU A 145 -13.60 4.92 10.72
CA GLU A 145 -13.30 3.49 10.59
C GLU A 145 -12.49 3.21 9.34
N GLY A 146 -11.54 2.29 9.44
CA GLY A 146 -10.63 1.94 8.35
C GLY A 146 -9.22 1.64 8.84
N ALA A 147 -8.31 1.51 7.89
CA ALA A 147 -6.92 1.22 8.16
C ALA A 147 -6.00 2.21 7.43
N TYR A 148 -4.95 2.66 8.11
CA TYR A 148 -4.16 3.81 7.68
C TYR A 148 -2.67 3.60 7.93
N LEU A 149 -1.83 3.90 6.95
CA LEU A 149 -0.38 3.90 7.08
C LEU A 149 0.12 5.27 7.54
N VAL A 150 0.74 5.31 8.71
CA VAL A 150 1.28 6.53 9.32
C VAL A 150 2.56 6.96 8.59
N GLY A 151 2.68 8.24 8.31
CA GLY A 151 3.74 8.83 7.51
C GLY A 151 3.39 8.95 6.03
N ARG A 152 2.27 8.32 5.58
CA ARG A 152 1.70 8.50 4.25
C ARG A 152 0.31 9.10 4.29
N GLN A 153 -0.64 8.38 4.89
CA GLN A 153 -2.05 8.77 4.96
C GLN A 153 -2.34 9.64 6.19
N LEU A 154 -1.59 9.39 7.26
CA LEU A 154 -1.69 10.13 8.51
C LEU A 154 -0.31 10.66 8.95
N PRO A 155 -0.21 11.84 9.56
CA PRO A 155 1.03 12.28 10.19
C PRO A 155 1.40 11.39 11.38
N ALA A 156 2.70 11.28 11.69
CA ALA A 156 3.13 10.70 12.96
C ALA A 156 2.84 11.68 14.10
N GLY A 157 2.44 11.16 15.28
CA GLY A 157 2.14 12.00 16.44
C GLY A 157 1.15 11.37 17.40
N GLU A 158 0.56 12.21 18.23
CA GLU A 158 -0.42 11.82 19.25
C GLU A 158 -1.83 11.93 18.71
N TYR A 159 -2.66 10.96 19.02
CA TYR A 159 -4.05 10.87 18.59
C TYR A 159 -4.98 10.57 19.75
N LEU A 160 -6.18 11.14 19.69
CA LEU A 160 -7.31 10.73 20.51
C LEU A 160 -8.18 9.76 19.72
N VAL A 161 -8.27 8.51 20.17
CA VAL A 161 -9.14 7.49 19.59
C VAL A 161 -10.42 7.42 20.41
N SER A 162 -11.56 7.54 19.75
CA SER A 162 -12.87 7.57 20.41
C SER A 162 -13.79 6.48 19.86
N ALA A 163 -14.45 5.75 20.73
CA ALA A 163 -15.49 4.80 20.36
C ALA A 163 -16.67 5.51 19.72
N THR A 164 -17.27 4.89 18.68
CA THR A 164 -18.49 5.41 18.07
C THR A 164 -19.74 4.72 18.65
N ASP A 165 -20.83 5.46 18.80
CA ASP A 165 -22.11 4.89 19.25
C ASP A 165 -22.77 3.95 18.22
N LYS A 166 -22.20 3.87 17.02
CA LYS A 166 -22.77 3.10 15.90
C LYS A 166 -22.36 1.61 15.92
N ALA A 167 -21.29 1.27 16.62
CA ALA A 167 -20.77 -0.08 16.68
C ALA A 167 -21.00 -0.72 18.05
N PRO A 168 -21.35 -2.01 18.12
CA PRO A 168 -21.52 -2.71 19.40
C PRO A 168 -20.19 -2.91 20.15
N LEU A 169 -19.08 -2.89 19.42
CA LEU A 169 -17.72 -2.96 19.92
C LEU A 169 -16.85 -2.00 19.12
N SER A 170 -16.03 -1.27 19.83
CA SER A 170 -15.03 -0.39 19.24
C SER A 170 -13.63 -0.83 19.64
N SER A 171 -12.71 -0.81 18.70
CA SER A 171 -11.32 -1.21 18.93
C SER A 171 -10.36 -0.54 17.98
N TYR A 172 -9.09 -0.57 18.32
CA TYR A 172 -8.02 -0.31 17.39
C TYR A 172 -6.91 -1.33 17.51
N SER A 173 -6.20 -1.53 16.41
CA SER A 173 -4.98 -2.34 16.32
C SER A 173 -3.87 -1.51 15.70
N VAL A 174 -2.64 -1.68 16.18
CA VAL A 174 -1.45 -1.07 15.58
C VAL A 174 -0.48 -2.17 15.20
N TYR A 175 0.01 -2.12 13.97
CA TYR A 175 0.98 -3.07 13.42
C TYR A 175 2.24 -2.34 12.95
N SER A 176 3.35 -3.06 12.82
CA SER A 176 4.63 -2.53 12.29
C SER A 176 4.64 -2.34 10.77
N GLY A 177 3.53 -2.47 10.08
CA GLY A 177 3.35 -2.31 8.63
C GLY A 177 2.02 -2.86 8.15
N ILE A 178 1.76 -2.76 6.84
CA ILE A 178 0.51 -3.16 6.21
C ILE A 178 0.21 -4.64 6.44
N VAL A 179 -0.96 -4.94 6.98
CA VAL A 179 -1.40 -6.32 7.24
C VAL A 179 -1.57 -7.09 5.94
N GLY A 180 -0.89 -8.25 5.85
CA GLY A 180 -0.83 -9.10 4.66
C GLY A 180 0.42 -8.89 3.82
N SER A 181 1.34 -7.99 4.22
CA SER A 181 2.66 -7.85 3.60
C SER A 181 3.63 -8.99 3.96
N GLY A 182 3.29 -9.78 4.99
CA GLY A 182 4.10 -10.90 5.51
C GLY A 182 5.27 -10.46 6.39
N LYS A 183 5.30 -9.20 6.80
CA LYS A 183 6.34 -8.64 7.68
C LYS A 183 5.76 -7.87 8.87
N GLU A 184 4.45 -7.77 8.92
CA GLU A 184 3.71 -7.06 9.95
C GLU A 184 3.73 -7.82 11.28
N GLU A 185 3.90 -7.08 12.37
CA GLU A 185 3.77 -7.58 13.74
C GLU A 185 2.74 -6.73 14.48
N LEU A 186 1.85 -7.37 15.25
CA LEU A 186 0.90 -6.65 16.11
C LEU A 186 1.66 -5.99 17.25
N ILE A 187 1.66 -4.66 17.28
CA ILE A 187 2.30 -3.85 18.32
C ILE A 187 1.31 -3.63 19.48
N LYS A 188 0.07 -3.29 19.17
CA LYS A 188 -0.96 -2.96 20.17
C LYS A 188 -2.35 -3.36 19.66
N PHE A 189 -3.18 -3.83 20.58
CA PHE A 189 -4.62 -4.01 20.39
C PHE A 189 -5.35 -3.51 21.62
N GLU A 190 -6.44 -2.77 21.44
CA GLU A 190 -7.23 -2.27 22.54
C GLU A 190 -8.73 -2.23 22.20
N LEU A 191 -9.54 -2.75 23.12
CA LEU A 191 -11.00 -2.55 23.10
C LEU A 191 -11.32 -1.22 23.77
N LEU A 192 -12.05 -0.36 23.07
CA LEU A 192 -12.41 0.97 23.54
C LEU A 192 -13.69 0.95 24.35
N HIS A 193 -13.64 1.57 25.52
CA HIS A 193 -14.79 1.84 26.38
C HIS A 193 -15.04 3.35 26.53
N GLY A 194 -14.69 4.14 25.51
CA GLY A 194 -14.74 5.59 25.49
C GLY A 194 -13.60 6.15 24.65
N GLU A 195 -12.70 6.87 25.29
CA GLU A 195 -11.56 7.51 24.62
C GLU A 195 -10.23 6.93 25.09
N ALA A 196 -9.24 6.91 24.20
CA ALA A 196 -7.87 6.50 24.50
C ALA A 196 -6.88 7.38 23.75
N GLU A 197 -5.75 7.70 24.38
CA GLU A 197 -4.62 8.35 23.74
C GLU A 197 -3.74 7.31 23.04
N LEU A 198 -3.29 7.63 21.84
CA LEU A 198 -2.49 6.75 21.01
C LEU A 198 -1.36 7.52 20.32
N ALA A 199 -0.11 7.17 20.65
CA ALA A 199 1.07 7.65 19.95
C ALA A 199 1.36 6.75 18.74
N LEU A 200 1.55 7.33 17.57
CA LEU A 200 1.85 6.63 16.33
C LEU A 200 3.13 7.17 15.70
N ALA A 201 4.01 6.27 15.27
CA ALA A 201 5.24 6.58 14.55
C ALA A 201 5.07 6.38 13.04
N ALA A 202 5.91 7.02 12.24
CA ALA A 202 5.94 6.77 10.80
C ALA A 202 6.29 5.30 10.52
N GLY A 203 5.50 4.64 9.67
CA GLY A 203 5.58 3.22 9.38
C GLY A 203 4.59 2.36 10.17
N ASP A 204 3.99 2.87 11.25
CA ASP A 204 2.91 2.17 11.93
C ASP A 204 1.68 2.07 11.02
N TYR A 205 0.98 0.96 11.12
CA TYR A 205 -0.27 0.72 10.44
C TYR A 205 -1.38 0.55 11.47
N VAL A 206 -2.34 1.48 11.48
CA VAL A 206 -3.43 1.49 12.45
C VAL A 206 -4.74 1.06 11.79
N GLU A 207 -5.43 0.10 12.39
CA GLU A 207 -6.78 -0.31 12.01
C GLU A 207 -7.78 0.14 13.08
N LEU A 208 -8.84 0.82 12.66
CA LEU A 208 -9.94 1.30 13.49
C LEU A 208 -11.21 0.52 13.15
N SER A 209 -11.85 -0.05 14.14
CA SER A 209 -13.16 -0.70 14.01
C SER A 209 -14.15 -0.09 14.98
N GLY A 210 -15.26 0.46 14.47
CA GLY A 210 -16.25 1.16 15.26
C GLY A 210 -15.70 2.37 16.03
N ALA A 211 -14.63 2.97 15.55
CA ALA A 211 -13.90 4.05 16.21
C ALA A 211 -13.59 5.19 15.24
N THR A 212 -13.33 6.35 15.80
CA THR A 212 -12.75 7.51 15.12
C THR A 212 -11.43 7.87 15.78
N MET A 213 -10.54 8.49 15.03
CA MET A 213 -9.25 8.93 15.55
C MET A 213 -8.96 10.35 15.11
N LYS A 214 -8.60 11.23 16.05
CA LYS A 214 -8.32 12.65 15.81
C LYS A 214 -6.89 12.98 16.21
N TYR A 215 -6.19 13.70 15.31
CA TYR A 215 -4.84 14.20 15.58
C TYR A 215 -4.87 15.27 16.68
N MET A 216 -4.02 15.10 17.69
CA MET A 216 -3.82 16.06 18.77
C MET A 216 -2.67 17.00 18.40
N GLN A 217 -2.98 18.29 18.21
CA GLN A 217 -1.99 19.32 17.87
C GLN A 217 -1.21 19.78 19.11
#